data_c61b3cbac69fc9ed2c27c65b7d7876d4
#
_entry.id   c61b3cbac69fc9ed2c27c65b7d7876d4
#
_cell.length_a   1.000
_cell.length_b   1.000
_cell.length_c   1.000
_cell.angle_alpha   90.00
_cell.angle_beta   90.00
_cell.angle_gamma   90.00
#
_symmetry.space_group_name_H-M   'P 1'
#
loop_
_entity.id
_entity.type
_entity.pdbx_description
1 polymer ?
#
loop_
_entity_poly.entity_id
_entity_poly.type
_entity_poly.pdbx_seq_one_letter_code
_entity_poly.pdbx_strand_id
1 'polypeptide(L)'
;MDRVHIVPMSDQLYEILKDQYAITKGQKYVFASPQKRDCIISRTTLNKMLMYIGLREVTAHDFRATASTLLYEKGYEEAWIEKQLAHAESNKTKASYDHSQHLDARRKMMQDWADIVDSWKD
;
A
#
# COMPACT_ATOMS: atom_id res chain seq x y z
N MET A 1 -8.36 -15.13 8.73
CA MET A 1 -9.21 -15.57 7.61
C MET A 1 -8.76 -14.86 6.35
N ASP A 2 -8.48 -15.64 5.34
CA ASP A 2 -8.00 -15.08 4.08
C ASP A 2 -9.15 -14.43 3.32
N ARG A 3 -9.00 -13.14 2.99
CA ARG A 3 -9.96 -12.39 2.20
C ARG A 3 -9.30 -11.87 0.94
N VAL A 4 -10.03 -11.91 -0.16
CA VAL A 4 -9.58 -11.23 -1.37
C VAL A 4 -9.58 -9.73 -1.10
N HIS A 5 -8.44 -9.10 -1.32
CA HIS A 5 -8.28 -7.66 -1.18
C HIS A 5 -7.78 -7.08 -2.49
N ILE A 6 -8.64 -6.35 -3.18
CA ILE A 6 -8.31 -5.72 -4.46
C ILE A 6 -7.75 -4.33 -4.14
N VAL A 7 -6.59 -4.03 -4.70
CA VAL A 7 -5.91 -2.74 -4.51
C VAL A 7 -5.82 -2.04 -5.85
N PRO A 8 -6.57 -0.94 -6.06
CA PRO A 8 -6.41 -0.13 -7.27
C PRO A 8 -5.02 0.49 -7.28
N MET A 9 -4.39 0.49 -8.44
CA MET A 9 -3.06 1.05 -8.61
C MET A 9 -3.14 2.46 -9.19
N SER A 10 -2.37 3.38 -8.59
CA SER A 10 -2.06 4.65 -9.25
C SER A 10 -1.12 4.41 -10.44
N ASP A 11 -1.02 5.38 -11.33
CA ASP A 11 -0.07 5.31 -12.44
C ASP A 11 1.36 5.15 -11.93
N GLN A 12 1.71 5.88 -10.88
CA GLN A 12 3.04 5.82 -10.26
C GLN A 12 3.33 4.43 -9.69
N LEU A 13 2.37 3.84 -8.98
CA LEU A 13 2.54 2.49 -8.42
C LEU A 13 2.68 1.45 -9.53
N TYR A 14 1.88 1.57 -10.59
CA TYR A 14 1.98 0.68 -11.74
C TYR A 14 3.38 0.69 -12.35
N GLU A 15 3.96 1.87 -12.55
CA GLU A 15 5.31 2.01 -13.11
C GLU A 15 6.38 1.42 -12.17
N ILE A 16 6.26 1.65 -10.86
CA ILE A 16 7.18 1.07 -9.86
C ILE A 16 7.14 -0.46 -9.92
N LEU A 17 5.93 -1.04 -9.93
CA LEU A 17 5.78 -2.50 -9.97
C LEU A 17 6.22 -3.09 -11.30
N LYS A 18 6.01 -2.38 -12.40
CA LYS A 18 6.49 -2.79 -13.73
C LYS A 18 8.01 -2.86 -13.77
N ASP A 19 8.69 -1.85 -13.22
CA ASP A 19 10.15 -1.81 -13.15
C ASP A 19 10.68 -2.95 -12.26
N GLN A 20 10.03 -3.16 -11.11
CA GLN A 20 10.40 -4.24 -10.20
C GLN A 20 10.19 -5.62 -10.84
N TYR A 21 9.09 -5.79 -11.56
CA TYR A 21 8.84 -7.04 -12.28
C TYR A 21 9.93 -7.33 -13.31
N ALA A 22 10.42 -6.32 -14.02
CA ALA A 22 11.50 -6.49 -14.99
C ALA A 22 12.79 -7.04 -14.33
N ILE A 23 13.02 -6.66 -13.06
CA ILE A 23 14.17 -7.15 -12.29
C ILE A 23 13.99 -8.61 -11.84
N THR A 24 12.77 -8.96 -11.39
CA THR A 24 12.51 -10.25 -10.74
C THR A 24 11.69 -11.22 -11.59
N LYS A 25 11.45 -10.92 -12.86
CA LYS A 25 10.69 -11.80 -13.75
C LYS A 25 11.32 -13.20 -13.80
N GLY A 26 10.46 -14.21 -13.84
CA GLY A 26 10.90 -15.59 -13.78
C GLY A 26 11.01 -16.14 -12.36
N GLN A 27 10.80 -15.30 -11.35
CA GLN A 27 10.71 -15.72 -9.96
C GLN A 27 9.25 -15.71 -9.48
N LYS A 28 8.99 -16.42 -8.40
CA LYS A 28 7.65 -16.57 -7.84
C LYS A 28 7.08 -15.25 -7.30
N TYR A 29 7.93 -14.37 -6.78
CA TYR A 29 7.50 -13.13 -6.10
C TYR A 29 8.06 -11.90 -6.79
N VAL A 30 7.28 -10.83 -6.83
CA VAL A 30 7.72 -9.52 -7.32
C VAL A 30 8.82 -8.95 -6.42
N PHE A 31 8.62 -9.01 -5.11
CA PHE A 31 9.64 -8.62 -4.12
C PHE A 31 10.36 -9.87 -3.63
N ALA A 32 11.15 -10.43 -4.51
CA ALA A 32 11.90 -11.65 -4.25
C ALA A 32 13.16 -11.37 -3.43
N SER A 33 13.54 -12.36 -2.61
CA SER A 33 14.80 -12.29 -1.87
C SER A 33 15.99 -12.35 -2.84
N PRO A 34 16.97 -11.45 -2.71
CA PRO A 34 18.19 -11.53 -3.53
C PRO A 34 19.09 -12.69 -3.12
N GLN A 35 18.87 -13.26 -1.95
CA GLN A 35 19.72 -14.31 -1.39
C GLN A 35 19.19 -15.72 -1.66
N LYS A 36 17.89 -15.86 -1.87
CA LYS A 36 17.26 -17.16 -2.05
C LYS A 36 16.20 -17.12 -3.13
N ARG A 37 16.39 -17.90 -4.19
CA ARG A 37 15.45 -17.95 -5.31
C ARG A 37 14.06 -18.39 -4.86
N ASP A 38 13.05 -17.79 -5.47
CA ASP A 38 11.63 -18.07 -5.23
C ASP A 38 11.18 -17.89 -3.77
N CYS A 39 11.91 -17.04 -3.01
CA CYS A 39 11.53 -16.64 -1.68
C CYS A 39 11.27 -15.13 -1.64
N ILE A 40 10.32 -14.75 -0.81
CA ILE A 40 9.99 -13.34 -0.58
C ILE A 40 11.08 -12.69 0.30
N ILE A 41 11.23 -11.36 0.19
CA ILE A 41 12.10 -10.60 1.11
C ILE A 41 11.66 -10.82 2.56
N SER A 42 12.59 -10.71 3.50
CA SER A 42 12.30 -10.91 4.91
C SER A 42 11.45 -9.76 5.48
N ARG A 43 10.79 -10.03 6.61
CA ARG A 43 9.97 -9.04 7.33
C ARG A 43 10.75 -7.78 7.71
N THR A 44 12.04 -7.91 7.95
CA THR A 44 12.88 -6.81 8.43
C THR A 44 13.57 -6.05 7.31
N THR A 45 13.47 -6.52 6.06
CA THR A 45 14.19 -5.93 4.92
C THR A 45 13.88 -4.45 4.74
N LEU A 46 12.60 -4.07 4.72
CA LEU A 46 12.20 -2.68 4.49
C LEU A 46 12.71 -1.75 5.58
N ASN A 47 12.59 -2.16 6.84
CA ASN A 47 13.07 -1.34 7.95
C ASN A 47 14.60 -1.22 7.97
N LYS A 48 15.31 -2.28 7.61
CA LYS A 48 16.76 -2.23 7.44
C LYS A 48 17.16 -1.29 6.32
N MET A 49 16.46 -1.30 5.21
CA MET A 49 16.71 -0.37 4.10
C MET A 49 16.52 1.08 4.55
N LEU A 50 15.47 1.37 5.32
CA LEU A 50 15.26 2.70 5.88
C LEU A 50 16.42 3.12 6.78
N MET A 51 16.92 2.23 7.60
CA MET A 51 18.11 2.49 8.43
C MET A 51 19.33 2.82 7.58
N TYR A 52 19.57 2.06 6.52
CA TYR A 52 20.72 2.27 5.64
C TYR A 52 20.72 3.65 4.96
N ILE A 53 19.55 4.19 4.65
CA ILE A 53 19.43 5.52 4.03
C ILE A 53 19.33 6.64 5.08
N GLY A 54 19.54 6.32 6.36
CA GLY A 54 19.56 7.30 7.45
C GLY A 54 18.25 7.56 8.16
N LEU A 55 17.19 6.82 7.82
CA LEU A 55 15.87 6.97 8.44
C LEU A 55 15.68 5.93 9.56
N ARG A 56 16.46 6.08 10.64
CA ARG A 56 16.51 5.10 11.72
C ARG A 56 15.28 5.07 12.61
N GLU A 57 14.53 6.17 12.67
CA GLU A 57 13.34 6.30 13.52
C GLU A 57 12.03 6.05 12.76
N VAL A 58 12.12 5.76 11.46
CA VAL A 58 10.97 5.54 10.59
C VAL A 58 10.85 4.05 10.27
N THR A 59 9.63 3.51 10.38
CA THR A 59 9.33 2.15 9.95
C THR A 59 8.48 2.16 8.69
N ALA A 60 8.45 1.03 7.97
CA ALA A 60 7.57 0.89 6.82
C ALA A 60 6.09 1.09 7.20
N HIS A 61 5.70 0.69 8.40
CA HIS A 61 4.34 0.86 8.89
C HIS A 61 3.96 2.33 9.09
N ASP A 62 4.92 3.21 9.36
CA ASP A 62 4.68 4.64 9.52
C ASP A 62 4.16 5.29 8.24
N PHE A 63 4.54 4.79 7.07
CA PHE A 63 4.01 5.28 5.80
C PHE A 63 2.51 5.02 5.67
N ARG A 64 2.06 3.88 6.17
CA ARG A 64 0.64 3.54 6.23
C ARG A 64 -0.13 4.52 7.12
N ALA A 65 0.39 4.80 8.30
CA ALA A 65 -0.21 5.76 9.24
C ALA A 65 -0.25 7.16 8.65
N THR A 66 0.81 7.60 8.00
CA THR A 66 0.89 8.91 7.35
C THR A 66 -0.15 9.04 6.25
N ALA A 67 -0.26 8.05 5.37
CA ALA A 67 -1.24 8.06 4.29
C ALA A 67 -2.67 8.13 4.86
N SER A 68 -2.96 7.31 5.85
CA SER A 68 -4.26 7.30 6.51
C SER A 68 -4.63 8.67 7.08
N THR A 69 -3.73 9.24 7.88
CA THR A 69 -3.96 10.55 8.52
C THR A 69 -4.21 11.63 7.48
N LEU A 70 -3.40 11.72 6.45
CA LEU A 70 -3.52 12.77 5.44
C LEU A 70 -4.76 12.60 4.57
N LEU A 71 -5.15 11.38 4.27
CA LEU A 71 -6.38 11.13 3.53
C LEU A 71 -7.62 11.53 4.35
N TYR A 72 -7.65 11.26 5.64
CA TYR A 72 -8.71 11.74 6.53
C TYR A 72 -8.74 13.27 6.59
N GLU A 73 -7.60 13.91 6.74
CA GLU A 73 -7.50 15.37 6.79
C GLU A 73 -7.96 16.03 5.49
N LYS A 74 -7.77 15.37 4.35
CA LYS A 74 -8.22 15.88 3.05
C LYS A 74 -9.70 15.63 2.77
N GLY A 75 -10.38 14.96 3.68
CA GLY A 75 -11.84 14.79 3.60
C GLY A 75 -12.31 13.59 2.78
N TYR A 76 -11.45 12.63 2.50
CA TYR A 76 -11.89 11.40 1.84
C TYR A 76 -12.77 10.57 2.77
N GLU A 77 -13.72 9.84 2.16
CA GLU A 77 -14.66 9.00 2.90
C GLU A 77 -13.93 7.96 3.75
N GLU A 78 -14.33 7.85 5.02
CA GLU A 78 -13.78 6.85 5.95
C GLU A 78 -13.88 5.44 5.37
N ALA A 79 -15.02 5.10 4.76
CA ALA A 79 -15.24 3.77 4.19
C ALA A 79 -14.20 3.42 3.10
N TRP A 80 -13.76 4.39 2.31
CA TRP A 80 -12.76 4.17 1.27
C TRP A 80 -11.38 3.95 1.88
N ILE A 81 -11.02 4.74 2.88
CA ILE A 81 -9.72 4.63 3.56
C ILE A 81 -9.61 3.28 4.28
N GLU A 82 -10.63 2.92 5.04
CA GLU A 82 -10.67 1.66 5.79
C GLU A 82 -10.60 0.44 4.85
N LYS A 83 -11.35 0.50 3.74
CA LYS A 83 -11.30 -0.57 2.75
C LYS A 83 -9.93 -0.67 2.07
N GLN A 84 -9.32 0.47 1.75
CA GLN A 84 -7.98 0.51 1.13
C GLN A 84 -6.93 -0.10 2.05
N LEU A 85 -7.03 0.15 3.34
CA LEU A 85 -6.10 -0.36 4.35
C LEU A 85 -6.43 -1.79 4.80
N ALA A 86 -7.51 -2.37 4.27
CA ALA A 86 -8.00 -3.69 4.68
C ALA A 86 -8.27 -3.79 6.18
N HIS A 87 -8.67 -2.68 6.82
CA HIS A 87 -9.08 -2.70 8.21
C HIS A 87 -10.36 -3.53 8.37
N ALA A 88 -10.41 -4.34 9.41
CA ALA A 88 -11.62 -5.06 9.74
C ALA A 88 -12.69 -4.08 10.23
N GLU A 89 -13.92 -4.24 9.73
CA GLU A 89 -15.05 -3.45 10.22
C GLU A 89 -15.38 -3.86 11.65
N SER A 90 -15.26 -2.92 12.58
CA SER A 90 -15.55 -3.17 14.00
C SER A 90 -17.04 -3.23 14.30
N ASN A 91 -17.89 -2.63 13.47
CA ASN A 91 -19.32 -2.68 13.60
C ASN A 91 -19.87 -3.87 12.82
N LYS A 92 -20.29 -4.92 13.51
CA LYS A 92 -20.78 -6.16 12.90
C LYS A 92 -21.99 -5.96 12.00
N THR A 93 -22.88 -5.05 12.37
CA THR A 93 -24.07 -4.73 11.56
C THR A 93 -23.65 -4.08 10.24
N LYS A 94 -22.75 -3.10 10.30
CA LYS A 94 -22.22 -2.43 9.12
C LYS A 94 -21.45 -3.41 8.24
N ALA A 95 -20.63 -4.27 8.82
CA ALA A 95 -19.88 -5.28 8.10
C ALA A 95 -20.78 -6.26 7.36
N SER A 96 -21.94 -6.59 7.95
CA SER A 96 -22.91 -7.50 7.34
C SER A 96 -23.59 -6.93 6.09
N TYR A 97 -23.72 -5.62 5.99
CA TYR A 97 -24.43 -4.95 4.90
C TYR A 97 -23.49 -4.28 3.88
N ASP A 98 -22.27 -3.96 4.27
CA ASP A 98 -21.33 -3.26 3.38
C ASP A 98 -20.42 -4.25 2.65
N HIS A 99 -20.87 -4.70 1.48
CA HIS A 99 -20.07 -5.54 0.59
C HIS A 99 -19.39 -4.76 -0.52
N SER A 100 -19.51 -3.42 -0.50
CA SER A 100 -18.94 -2.59 -1.54
C SER A 100 -17.40 -2.54 -1.42
N GLN A 101 -16.72 -2.66 -2.55
CA GLN A 101 -15.27 -2.48 -2.64
C GLN A 101 -14.87 -1.03 -2.89
N HIS A 102 -15.81 -0.16 -3.27
CA HIS A 102 -15.57 1.25 -3.60
C HIS A 102 -14.38 1.42 -4.56
N LEU A 103 -14.28 0.54 -5.56
CA LEU A 103 -13.08 0.46 -6.42
C LEU A 103 -12.81 1.75 -7.20
N ASP A 104 -13.83 2.35 -7.81
CA ASP A 104 -13.64 3.58 -8.59
C ASP A 104 -13.24 4.75 -7.70
N ALA A 105 -13.91 4.90 -6.56
CA ALA A 105 -13.59 5.94 -5.59
C ALA A 105 -12.18 5.75 -5.01
N ARG A 106 -11.82 4.53 -4.68
CA ARG A 106 -10.50 4.21 -4.15
C ARG A 106 -9.41 4.40 -5.22
N ARG A 107 -9.70 4.09 -6.48
CA ARG A 107 -8.75 4.33 -7.57
C ARG A 107 -8.42 5.81 -7.69
N LYS A 108 -9.45 6.66 -7.66
CA LYS A 108 -9.25 8.11 -7.69
C LYS A 108 -8.49 8.59 -6.46
N MET A 109 -8.89 8.13 -5.27
CA MET A 109 -8.24 8.49 -4.01
C MET A 109 -6.75 8.13 -4.04
N MET A 110 -6.40 6.94 -4.50
CA MET A 110 -5.01 6.50 -4.56
C MET A 110 -4.21 7.20 -5.64
N GLN A 111 -4.85 7.60 -6.74
CA GLN A 111 -4.19 8.45 -7.74
C GLN A 111 -3.91 9.83 -7.17
N ASP A 112 -4.89 10.43 -6.50
CA ASP A 112 -4.70 11.71 -5.81
C ASP A 112 -3.58 11.62 -4.76
N TRP A 113 -3.55 10.54 -3.98
CA TRP A 113 -2.48 10.31 -3.01
C TRP A 113 -1.10 10.25 -3.66
N ALA A 114 -0.97 9.51 -4.75
CA ALA A 114 0.30 9.40 -5.47
C ALA A 114 0.74 10.77 -6.02
N ASP A 115 -0.20 11.58 -6.52
CA ASP A 115 0.08 12.93 -7.01
C ASP A 115 0.52 13.86 -5.88
N ILE A 116 -0.08 13.72 -4.69
CA ILE A 116 0.32 14.47 -3.49
C ILE A 116 1.77 14.11 -3.11
N VAL A 117 2.10 12.83 -3.08
CA VAL A 117 3.47 12.39 -2.77
C VAL A 117 4.46 12.92 -3.80
N ASP A 118 4.11 12.89 -5.08
CA ASP A 118 4.95 13.45 -6.14
C ASP A 118 5.16 14.95 -5.98
N SER A 119 4.16 15.68 -5.49
CA SER A 119 4.27 17.12 -5.26
C SER A 119 5.30 17.49 -4.20
N TRP A 120 5.71 16.53 -3.36
CA TRP A 120 6.73 16.75 -2.33
C TRP A 120 8.16 16.55 -2.85
N LYS A 121 8.31 16.04 -4.04
CA LYS A 121 9.61 15.87 -4.68
C LYS A 121 10.11 17.18 -5.28
N ASP A 122 11.35 17.41 -5.17
CA ASP A 122 12.00 18.59 -5.78
C ASP A 122 12.15 18.43 -7.30
#